data_253acf0cb7e37e61da4fec0b3bc4ce71
#
_entry.id   253acf0cb7e37e61da4fec0b3bc4ce71
#
_cell.length_a   1.000
_cell.length_b   1.000
_cell.length_c   1.000
_cell.angle_alpha   90.00
_cell.angle_beta   90.00
_cell.angle_gamma   90.00
#
_symmetry.space_group_name_H-M   'P 1'
#
loop_
_entity.id
_entity.type
_entity.pdbx_description
1 polymer ?
#
loop_
_entity_poly.entity_id
_entity_poly.type
_entity_poly.pdbx_seq_one_letter_code
_entity_poly.pdbx_strand_id
1 'polypeptide(L)'
;MEGPSCKGVIRMDVSKMRDGDVAGFSAFQGNAAMVSVRQFGRQRYIVATTDSVTLDGKDKMIKSVDTRVLKRVSLKQNVIYLRIDADFNVGKDVAIFYYSLDGKQWTPIISTFKMIYDFRRLFMGTRFAIVNYATLQTGGHVDIDFFHYKRNQ
;
A
#
# COMPACT_ATOMS: atom_id res chain seq x y z
N MET A 1 -7.67 -0.73 10.52
CA MET A 1 -8.19 -2.07 10.18
C MET A 1 -8.85 -2.68 11.41
N GLU A 2 -9.77 -3.60 11.25
CA GLU A 2 -10.52 -4.22 12.37
C GLU A 2 -10.61 -5.72 12.18
N GLY A 3 -10.47 -6.46 13.29
CA GLY A 3 -10.63 -7.90 13.30
C GLY A 3 -12.11 -8.37 13.33
N PRO A 4 -12.38 -9.67 13.06
CA PRO A 4 -11.41 -10.74 12.78
C PRO A 4 -10.79 -10.63 11.38
N SER A 5 -11.50 -10.05 10.41
CA SER A 5 -10.95 -9.74 9.09
C SER A 5 -11.63 -8.51 8.48
N CYS A 6 -10.94 -7.81 7.62
CA CYS A 6 -11.48 -6.66 6.92
C CYS A 6 -10.87 -6.48 5.52
N LYS A 7 -11.55 -5.68 4.71
CA LYS A 7 -11.17 -5.39 3.34
C LYS A 7 -11.30 -3.90 3.07
N GLY A 8 -10.29 -3.34 2.40
CA GLY A 8 -10.33 -2.00 1.84
C GLY A 8 -10.17 -2.04 0.33
N VAL A 9 -10.95 -1.25 -0.38
CA VAL A 9 -10.86 -1.09 -1.85
C VAL A 9 -10.89 0.39 -2.18
N ILE A 10 -9.97 0.83 -3.05
CA ILE A 10 -9.99 2.15 -3.65
C ILE A 10 -10.07 2.06 -5.17
N ARG A 11 -10.68 3.05 -5.80
CA ARG A 11 -10.58 3.33 -7.24
C ARG A 11 -9.81 4.62 -7.41
N MET A 12 -8.79 4.60 -8.24
CA MET A 12 -7.84 5.69 -8.40
C MET A 12 -7.66 6.02 -9.88
N ASP A 13 -7.84 7.30 -10.24
CA ASP A 13 -7.46 7.83 -11.54
C ASP A 13 -6.07 8.48 -11.42
N VAL A 14 -5.13 7.96 -12.22
CA VAL A 14 -3.72 8.34 -12.23
C VAL A 14 -3.34 9.20 -13.44
N SER A 15 -4.34 9.72 -14.18
CA SER A 15 -4.10 10.50 -15.40
C SER A 15 -3.31 11.78 -15.19
N LYS A 16 -3.39 12.35 -13.98
CA LYS A 16 -2.76 13.63 -13.62
C LYS A 16 -1.44 13.47 -12.86
N MET A 17 -0.93 12.24 -12.76
CA MET A 17 0.41 11.99 -12.21
C MET A 17 1.49 12.59 -13.11
N ARG A 18 2.57 13.07 -12.48
CA ARG A 18 3.78 13.56 -13.13
C ARG A 18 4.96 12.63 -12.90
N ASP A 19 6.04 12.88 -13.62
CA ASP A 19 7.29 12.12 -13.45
C ASP A 19 7.78 12.18 -11.99
N GLY A 20 8.09 11.00 -11.43
CA GLY A 20 8.48 10.83 -10.04
C GLY A 20 7.31 10.69 -9.05
N ASP A 21 6.06 10.82 -9.48
CA ASP A 21 4.91 10.64 -8.58
C ASP A 21 4.70 9.18 -8.19
N VAL A 22 4.32 9.00 -6.94
CA VAL A 22 3.93 7.73 -6.33
C VAL A 22 2.59 7.90 -5.64
N ALA A 23 1.61 7.07 -6.02
CA ALA A 23 0.32 7.04 -5.34
C ALA A 23 -0.13 5.61 -5.13
N GLY A 24 -0.72 5.28 -3.99
CA GLY A 24 -1.08 3.91 -3.72
C GLY A 24 -1.87 3.67 -2.44
N PHE A 25 -1.95 2.39 -2.11
CA PHE A 25 -2.72 1.87 -1.00
C PHE A 25 -1.86 0.93 -0.16
N SER A 26 -1.79 1.17 1.14
CA SER A 26 -0.85 0.53 2.06
C SER A 26 -1.57 -0.10 3.26
N ALA A 27 -1.00 -1.21 3.75
CA ALA A 27 -1.16 -1.67 5.12
C ALA A 27 0.00 -1.10 5.92
N PHE A 28 -0.29 -0.15 6.80
CA PHE A 28 0.68 0.68 7.46
C PHE A 28 0.65 0.51 9.00
N GLN A 29 1.82 0.25 9.52
CA GLN A 29 2.20 0.29 10.93
C GLN A 29 3.68 0.68 10.95
N GLY A 30 4.54 0.28 11.85
CA GLY A 30 5.99 0.51 11.73
C GLY A 30 6.54 -0.07 10.42
N ASN A 31 6.45 -1.39 10.27
CA ASN A 31 6.64 -2.01 8.95
C ASN A 31 5.40 -1.79 8.10
N ALA A 32 5.58 -1.71 6.79
CA ALA A 32 4.48 -1.47 5.87
C ALA A 32 4.60 -2.33 4.60
N ALA A 33 3.47 -2.55 3.95
CA ALA A 33 3.44 -3.03 2.57
C ALA A 33 2.51 -2.15 1.76
N MET A 34 2.85 -1.93 0.51
CA MET A 34 2.11 -1.03 -0.36
C MET A 34 2.02 -1.57 -1.78
N VAL A 35 0.85 -1.42 -2.38
CA VAL A 35 0.67 -1.46 -3.83
C VAL A 35 0.46 -0.03 -4.32
N SER A 36 1.29 0.43 -5.25
CA SER A 36 1.28 1.81 -5.74
C SER A 36 1.36 1.87 -7.26
N VAL A 37 0.91 2.97 -7.83
CA VAL A 37 1.29 3.38 -9.18
C VAL A 37 2.47 4.33 -9.05
N ARG A 38 3.50 4.11 -9.85
CA ARG A 38 4.66 5.00 -9.98
C ARG A 38 4.81 5.45 -11.41
N GLN A 39 5.03 6.74 -11.60
CA GLN A 39 5.29 7.32 -12.92
C GLN A 39 6.78 7.57 -13.11
N PHE A 40 7.31 7.10 -14.23
CA PHE A 40 8.68 7.32 -14.70
C PHE A 40 8.63 7.87 -16.12
N GLY A 41 8.87 9.16 -16.27
CA GLY A 41 8.66 9.88 -17.52
C GLY A 41 7.20 9.75 -17.98
N ARG A 42 7.01 9.11 -19.14
CA ARG A 42 5.66 8.85 -19.69
C ARG A 42 5.10 7.45 -19.38
N GLN A 43 5.85 6.65 -18.63
CA GLN A 43 5.46 5.26 -18.32
C GLN A 43 4.98 5.13 -16.89
N ARG A 44 3.93 4.35 -16.70
CA ARG A 44 3.38 4.02 -15.38
C ARG A 44 3.51 2.54 -15.08
N TYR A 45 3.74 2.26 -13.81
CA TYR A 45 3.88 0.89 -13.32
C TYR A 45 3.11 0.71 -12.02
N ILE A 46 2.46 -0.44 -11.90
CA ILE A 46 1.98 -0.96 -10.63
C ILE A 46 3.18 -1.56 -9.93
N VAL A 47 3.49 -1.09 -8.73
CA VAL A 47 4.67 -1.52 -7.96
C VAL A 47 4.23 -1.99 -6.59
N ALA A 48 4.65 -3.20 -6.22
CA ALA A 48 4.48 -3.76 -4.89
C ALA A 48 5.77 -3.58 -4.09
N THR A 49 5.68 -2.99 -2.90
CA THR A 49 6.82 -2.79 -2.00
C THR A 49 6.51 -3.21 -0.58
N THR A 50 7.57 -3.55 0.16
CA THR A 50 7.53 -3.68 1.61
C THR A 50 8.60 -2.79 2.23
N ASP A 51 8.26 -2.15 3.35
CA ASP A 51 9.18 -1.38 4.17
C ASP A 51 9.43 -2.10 5.48
N SER A 52 10.69 -2.21 5.85
CA SER A 52 11.14 -2.78 7.11
C SER A 52 11.84 -1.70 7.94
N VAL A 53 11.30 -1.42 9.11
CA VAL A 53 11.82 -0.40 10.03
C VAL A 53 12.74 -1.05 11.05
N THR A 54 13.99 -0.62 11.09
CA THR A 54 14.97 -1.01 12.12
C THR A 54 15.09 0.09 13.16
N LEU A 55 15.03 -0.28 14.44
CA LEU A 55 15.24 0.63 15.55
C LEU A 55 16.70 0.52 16.05
N ASP A 56 17.24 1.62 16.57
CA ASP A 56 18.47 1.51 17.34
C ASP A 56 18.21 0.84 18.72
N GLY A 57 19.24 0.24 19.26
CA GLY A 57 19.11 -0.55 20.49
C GLY A 57 18.98 0.29 21.77
N LYS A 58 19.35 1.60 21.75
CA LYS A 58 19.43 2.47 22.93
C LYS A 58 18.18 3.35 23.06
N ASP A 59 17.91 4.18 22.07
CA ASP A 59 16.90 5.24 22.17
C ASP A 59 15.57 4.86 21.53
N LYS A 60 15.48 3.66 20.93
CA LYS A 60 14.31 3.17 20.21
C LYS A 60 13.85 4.11 19.07
N MET A 61 14.80 4.91 18.57
CA MET A 61 14.59 5.76 17.40
C MET A 61 14.69 4.94 16.13
N ILE A 62 14.07 5.40 15.05
CA ILE A 62 14.21 4.76 13.74
C ILE A 62 15.64 4.95 13.26
N LYS A 63 16.36 3.83 13.10
CA LYS A 63 17.71 3.79 12.58
C LYS A 63 17.73 3.76 11.06
N SER A 64 16.89 2.91 10.47
CA SER A 64 16.75 2.81 9.02
C SER A 64 15.37 2.33 8.63
N VAL A 65 15.00 2.65 7.39
CA VAL A 65 13.85 2.07 6.70
C VAL A 65 14.36 1.46 5.39
N ASP A 66 14.22 0.15 5.28
CA ASP A 66 14.64 -0.59 4.09
C ASP A 66 13.43 -0.91 3.22
N THR A 67 13.36 -0.29 2.03
CA THR A 67 12.31 -0.53 1.05
C THR A 67 12.73 -1.60 0.06
N ARG A 68 11.94 -2.66 -0.05
CA ARG A 68 12.12 -3.72 -1.04
C ARG A 68 11.00 -3.71 -2.07
N VAL A 69 11.39 -3.64 -3.35
CA VAL A 69 10.47 -3.85 -4.48
C VAL A 69 10.28 -5.35 -4.68
N LEU A 70 9.04 -5.81 -4.58
CA LEU A 70 8.67 -7.21 -4.75
C LEU A 70 8.25 -7.54 -6.18
N LYS A 71 7.50 -6.62 -6.82
CA LYS A 71 6.94 -6.82 -8.16
C LYS A 71 6.71 -5.49 -8.85
N ARG A 72 6.82 -5.50 -10.18
CA ARG A 72 6.53 -4.36 -11.05
C ARG A 72 5.77 -4.83 -12.27
N VAL A 73 4.65 -4.18 -12.61
CA VAL A 73 3.79 -4.50 -13.74
C VAL A 73 3.49 -3.21 -14.51
N SER A 74 3.58 -3.22 -15.83
CA SER A 74 3.26 -2.04 -16.65
C SER A 74 1.77 -1.70 -16.55
N LEU A 75 1.46 -0.41 -16.40
CA LEU A 75 0.09 0.11 -16.40
C LEU A 75 -0.13 1.02 -17.62
N LYS A 76 -1.02 0.61 -18.53
CA LYS A 76 -1.28 1.34 -19.79
C LYS A 76 -2.54 2.21 -19.73
N GLN A 77 -3.34 2.10 -18.68
CA GLN A 77 -4.59 2.84 -18.51
C GLN A 77 -4.53 3.85 -17.38
N ASN A 78 -5.50 4.75 -17.32
CA ASN A 78 -5.53 5.82 -16.32
C ASN A 78 -6.22 5.41 -15.02
N VAL A 79 -7.10 4.43 -15.05
CA VAL A 79 -7.89 4.02 -13.87
C VAL A 79 -7.40 2.67 -13.37
N ILE A 80 -7.22 2.55 -12.06
CA ILE A 80 -6.85 1.31 -11.40
C ILE A 80 -7.65 1.14 -10.11
N TYR A 81 -7.90 -0.11 -9.76
CA TYR A 81 -8.48 -0.49 -8.47
C TYR A 81 -7.44 -1.21 -7.64
N LEU A 82 -7.30 -0.81 -6.39
CA LEU A 82 -6.39 -1.42 -5.43
C LEU A 82 -7.19 -1.97 -4.26
N ARG A 83 -6.80 -3.16 -3.79
CA ARG A 83 -7.50 -3.83 -2.69
C ARG A 83 -6.51 -4.46 -1.74
N ILE A 84 -6.83 -4.38 -0.45
CA ILE A 84 -6.12 -5.06 0.63
C ILE A 84 -7.14 -5.86 1.43
N ASP A 85 -6.89 -7.15 1.58
CA ASP A 85 -7.62 -8.05 2.47
C ASP A 85 -6.74 -8.34 3.68
N ALA A 86 -7.23 -8.04 4.89
CA ALA A 86 -6.51 -8.25 6.14
C ALA A 86 -7.22 -9.32 6.99
N ASP A 87 -6.45 -10.27 7.51
CA ASP A 87 -6.90 -11.36 8.37
C ASP A 87 -6.16 -11.31 9.71
N PHE A 88 -6.91 -11.02 10.78
CA PHE A 88 -6.42 -10.94 12.16
C PHE A 88 -6.86 -12.14 13.02
N ASN A 89 -7.36 -13.22 12.41
CA ASN A 89 -7.64 -14.44 13.16
C ASN A 89 -6.37 -14.94 13.83
N VAL A 90 -6.54 -15.59 14.99
CA VAL A 90 -5.43 -16.04 15.83
C VAL A 90 -4.36 -16.79 15.02
N GLY A 91 -3.13 -16.32 15.10
CA GLY A 91 -1.97 -16.87 14.42
C GLY A 91 -1.81 -16.46 12.95
N LYS A 92 -2.75 -15.70 12.37
CA LYS A 92 -2.65 -15.23 10.98
C LYS A 92 -1.96 -13.87 10.88
N ASP A 93 -2.59 -12.78 11.27
CA ASP A 93 -2.07 -11.40 11.17
C ASP A 93 -1.42 -11.12 9.81
N VAL A 94 -2.16 -11.33 8.73
CA VAL A 94 -1.65 -11.22 7.37
C VAL A 94 -2.51 -10.31 6.51
N ALA A 95 -1.88 -9.65 5.53
CA ALA A 95 -2.58 -8.91 4.50
C ALA A 95 -2.17 -9.43 3.11
N ILE A 96 -3.14 -9.46 2.20
CA ILE A 96 -2.96 -9.79 0.79
C ILE A 96 -3.36 -8.57 -0.03
N PHE A 97 -2.52 -8.23 -1.00
CA PHE A 97 -2.73 -7.06 -1.85
C PHE A 97 -3.05 -7.47 -3.27
N TYR A 98 -4.01 -6.76 -3.85
CA TYR A 98 -4.48 -7.00 -5.20
C TYR A 98 -4.54 -5.70 -5.99
N TYR A 99 -4.45 -5.83 -7.30
CA TYR A 99 -4.88 -4.79 -8.24
C TYR A 99 -5.91 -5.35 -9.20
N SER A 100 -6.70 -4.46 -9.79
CA SER A 100 -7.64 -4.78 -10.85
C SER A 100 -7.66 -3.64 -11.86
N LEU A 101 -7.81 -3.98 -13.15
CA LEU A 101 -7.90 -3.02 -14.24
C LEU A 101 -9.36 -2.68 -14.59
N ASP A 102 -10.31 -3.50 -14.15
CA ASP A 102 -11.75 -3.39 -14.47
C ASP A 102 -12.66 -3.33 -13.22
N GLY A 103 -12.07 -3.47 -12.03
CA GLY A 103 -12.80 -3.54 -10.77
C GLY A 103 -13.51 -4.87 -10.51
N LYS A 104 -13.39 -5.85 -11.41
CA LYS A 104 -14.06 -7.15 -11.33
C LYS A 104 -13.07 -8.29 -11.17
N GLN A 105 -12.04 -8.35 -12.01
CA GLN A 105 -11.00 -9.36 -11.95
C GLN A 105 -9.83 -8.86 -11.11
N TRP A 106 -9.49 -9.60 -10.06
CA TRP A 106 -8.46 -9.22 -9.08
C TRP A 106 -7.21 -10.08 -9.23
N THR A 107 -6.08 -9.45 -9.44
CA THR A 107 -4.77 -10.11 -9.53
C THR A 107 -4.00 -9.87 -8.23
N PRO A 108 -3.59 -10.93 -7.51
CA PRO A 108 -2.73 -10.75 -6.33
C PRO A 108 -1.34 -10.27 -6.74
N ILE A 109 -0.82 -9.29 -6.01
CA ILE A 109 0.51 -8.72 -6.26
C ILE A 109 1.44 -8.86 -5.06
N ILE A 110 0.91 -8.88 -3.83
CA ILE A 110 1.58 -9.34 -2.62
C ILE A 110 0.69 -10.45 -2.05
N SER A 111 1.18 -11.69 -2.08
CA SER A 111 0.42 -12.87 -1.64
C SER A 111 0.34 -12.99 -0.13
N THR A 112 1.32 -12.46 0.59
CA THR A 112 1.33 -12.49 2.06
C THR A 112 2.24 -11.40 2.59
N PHE A 113 1.69 -10.52 3.41
CA PHE A 113 2.41 -9.57 4.22
C PHE A 113 2.07 -9.81 5.69
N LYS A 114 3.06 -10.16 6.51
CA LYS A 114 2.87 -10.36 7.94
C LYS A 114 2.75 -9.01 8.64
N MET A 115 1.59 -8.74 9.24
CA MET A 115 1.32 -7.53 10.00
C MET A 115 1.80 -7.73 11.45
N ILE A 116 2.99 -7.21 11.77
CA ILE A 116 3.58 -7.32 13.10
C ILE A 116 3.38 -6.01 13.83
N TYR A 117 2.62 -6.04 14.92
CA TYR A 117 2.48 -4.90 15.80
C TYR A 117 3.74 -4.70 16.65
N ASP A 118 4.33 -3.53 16.58
CA ASP A 118 5.42 -3.10 17.45
C ASP A 118 5.22 -1.63 17.84
N PHE A 119 4.79 -1.42 19.09
CA PHE A 119 4.48 -0.08 19.62
C PHE A 119 5.69 0.86 19.61
N ARG A 120 6.91 0.32 19.58
CA ARG A 120 8.15 1.12 19.54
C ARG A 120 8.34 1.79 18.19
N ARG A 121 7.82 1.18 17.10
CA ARG A 121 7.87 1.72 15.74
C ARG A 121 6.75 2.73 15.52
N LEU A 122 5.54 2.38 15.94
CA LEU A 122 4.37 3.24 15.84
C LEU A 122 3.31 2.76 16.84
N PHE A 123 2.93 3.62 17.79
CA PHE A 123 1.94 3.30 18.82
C PHE A 123 0.51 3.37 18.27
N MET A 124 0.23 2.57 17.25
CA MET A 124 -1.13 2.37 16.71
C MET A 124 -1.23 1.00 16.02
N GLY A 125 -2.44 0.45 15.95
CA GLY A 125 -2.71 -0.75 15.16
C GLY A 125 -2.48 -0.53 13.66
N THR A 126 -2.37 -1.61 12.89
CA THR A 126 -2.24 -1.54 11.44
C THR A 126 -3.44 -0.81 10.81
N ARG A 127 -3.16 0.11 9.89
CA ARG A 127 -4.14 0.97 9.22
C ARG A 127 -4.10 0.76 7.71
N PHE A 128 -5.24 0.99 7.08
CA PHE A 128 -5.26 1.34 5.67
C PHE A 128 -4.72 2.76 5.53
N ALA A 129 -3.79 2.97 4.59
CA ALA A 129 -3.29 4.29 4.27
C ALA A 129 -3.35 4.50 2.75
N ILE A 130 -3.98 5.60 2.32
CA ILE A 130 -3.88 6.10 0.96
C ILE A 130 -2.71 7.07 0.95
N VAL A 131 -1.77 6.87 0.04
CA VAL A 131 -0.54 7.65 -0.05
C VAL A 131 -0.43 8.32 -1.41
N ASN A 132 0.07 9.56 -1.43
CA ASN A 132 0.45 10.27 -2.63
C ASN A 132 1.63 11.20 -2.31
N TYR A 133 2.74 11.03 -3.02
CA TYR A 133 3.92 11.88 -2.86
C TYR A 133 4.73 11.95 -4.15
N ALA A 134 5.50 13.02 -4.28
CA ALA A 134 6.41 13.26 -5.40
C ALA A 134 7.85 12.99 -5.00
N THR A 135 8.63 12.32 -5.86
CA THR A 135 10.06 12.09 -5.66
C THR A 135 10.94 13.06 -6.46
N LEU A 136 10.37 13.74 -7.46
CA LEU A 136 11.07 14.70 -8.30
C LEU A 136 10.43 16.10 -8.20
N GLN A 137 9.26 16.29 -8.78
CA GLN A 137 8.57 17.60 -8.85
C GLN A 137 7.18 17.50 -8.26
N THR A 138 6.80 18.46 -7.45
CA THR A 138 5.43 18.59 -6.94
C THR A 138 4.44 19.04 -8.01
N GLY A 139 3.14 18.88 -7.76
CA GLY A 139 2.04 19.37 -8.59
C GLY A 139 1.33 18.30 -9.42
N GLY A 140 1.77 17.03 -9.39
CA GLY A 140 0.95 15.92 -9.84
C GLY A 140 -0.02 15.50 -8.73
N HIS A 141 -1.10 14.83 -9.12
CA HIS A 141 -2.09 14.31 -8.19
C HIS A 141 -2.82 13.10 -8.76
N VAL A 142 -3.56 12.43 -7.92
CA VAL A 142 -4.49 11.37 -8.28
C VAL A 142 -5.87 11.69 -7.73
N ASP A 143 -6.90 11.26 -8.42
CA ASP A 143 -8.27 11.36 -7.94
C ASP A 143 -8.70 10.01 -7.36
N ILE A 144 -9.22 10.01 -6.15
CA ILE A 144 -9.78 8.83 -5.49
C ILE A 144 -11.30 8.93 -5.53
N ASP A 145 -11.95 8.06 -6.29
CA ASP A 145 -13.40 8.12 -6.46
C ASP A 145 -14.13 7.58 -5.22
N PHE A 146 -13.56 6.55 -4.60
CA PHE A 146 -14.11 5.97 -3.39
C PHE A 146 -13.07 5.21 -2.56
N PHE A 147 -13.37 5.06 -1.29
CA PHE A 147 -12.79 4.08 -0.38
C PHE A 147 -13.92 3.22 0.18
N HIS A 148 -14.00 1.98 -0.24
CA HIS A 148 -14.94 1.01 0.29
C HIS A 148 -14.28 0.16 1.36
N TYR A 149 -14.80 0.22 2.56
CA TYR A 149 -14.39 -0.59 3.70
C TYR A 149 -15.45 -1.64 4.02
N LYS A 150 -15.02 -2.87 4.23
CA LYS A 150 -15.90 -3.95 4.71
C LYS A 150 -15.18 -4.70 5.83
N ARG A 151 -15.85 -4.82 6.98
CA ARG A 151 -15.49 -5.75 8.04
C ARG A 151 -16.29 -7.04 7.85
N ASN A 152 -15.63 -8.18 8.01
CA ASN A 152 -16.29 -9.48 8.10
C ASN A 152 -16.45 -9.81 9.58
N GLN A 153 -17.64 -10.21 9.95
CA GLN A 153 -17.97 -10.68 11.31
C GLN A 153 -17.62 -12.13 11.47
#